data_cb91dbf1e5842b6ef344d3b83ce453b0
#
_entry.id   cb91dbf1e5842b6ef344d3b83ce453b0
#
_cell.length_a   1.000
_cell.length_b   1.000
_cell.length_c   1.000
_cell.angle_alpha   90.00
_cell.angle_beta   90.00
_cell.angle_gamma   90.00
#
_symmetry.space_group_name_H-M   'P 1'
#
loop_
_entity.id
_entity.type
_entity.pdbx_description
1 polymer ?
#
loop_
_entity_poly.entity_id
_entity_poly.type
_entity_poly.pdbx_seq_one_letter_code
_entity_poly.pdbx_strand_id
1 'polypeptide(L)'
;VELTPRQQGVLALQAVLPILHLGLEWYRGFHEVIIIPEPVTRRQEVQDEFGLVSEFEEENAGESWPQGPLVLAWSELQQDGDWDGFNLVIHELAHKLDMLGGDADGAPPLPRGMDPQQWTRALQGAFDEMNDQLTREEVTEIDPYAASHAAEFFAVCSESFFTDPLRLRAVYPAVYDQFARFYGQDPAARYPATRLLAGDPGAQG
;
A
#
# COMPACT_ATOMS: atom_id res chain seq x y z
N VAL A 1 -2.03 -5.74 22.87
CA VAL A 1 -1.77 -4.31 23.17
C VAL A 1 -3.09 -3.60 23.43
N GLU A 2 -3.15 -2.77 24.48
CA GLU A 2 -4.35 -1.98 24.79
C GLU A 2 -4.16 -0.56 24.26
N LEU A 3 -4.98 -0.18 23.27
CA LEU A 3 -4.89 1.13 22.65
C LEU A 3 -5.68 2.18 23.42
N THR A 4 -5.13 3.37 23.57
CA THR A 4 -5.86 4.54 24.07
C THR A 4 -6.96 4.96 23.09
N PRO A 5 -8.02 5.66 23.52
CA PRO A 5 -9.08 6.15 22.63
C PRO A 5 -8.55 7.02 21.47
N ARG A 6 -7.48 7.79 21.71
CA ARG A 6 -6.84 8.59 20.65
C ARG A 6 -6.21 7.70 19.58
N GLN A 7 -5.47 6.65 19.97
CA GLN A 7 -4.84 5.70 19.06
C GLN A 7 -5.88 4.93 18.26
N GLN A 8 -6.96 4.47 18.91
CA GLN A 8 -8.10 3.85 18.23
C GLN A 8 -8.73 4.79 17.19
N GLY A 9 -8.88 6.08 17.52
CA GLY A 9 -9.39 7.08 16.59
C GLY A 9 -8.49 7.31 15.39
N VAL A 10 -7.18 7.37 15.57
CA VAL A 10 -6.20 7.52 14.47
C VAL A 10 -6.23 6.29 13.56
N LEU A 11 -6.19 5.08 14.13
CA LEU A 11 -6.28 3.83 13.39
C LEU A 11 -7.58 3.76 12.56
N ALA A 12 -8.71 4.11 13.17
CA ALA A 12 -10.00 4.13 12.48
C ALA A 12 -10.04 5.14 11.34
N LEU A 13 -9.43 6.32 11.50
CA LEU A 13 -9.32 7.32 10.43
C LEU A 13 -8.48 6.81 9.26
N GLN A 14 -7.33 6.21 9.53
CA GLN A 14 -6.49 5.60 8.50
C GLN A 14 -7.24 4.48 7.77
N ALA A 15 -7.97 3.64 8.51
CA ALA A 15 -8.76 2.55 7.94
C ALA A 15 -9.93 3.02 7.06
N VAL A 16 -10.51 4.18 7.34
CA VAL A 16 -11.64 4.71 6.56
C VAL A 16 -11.19 5.41 5.28
N LEU A 17 -9.96 5.94 5.24
CA LEU A 17 -9.47 6.70 4.08
C LEU A 17 -9.62 5.94 2.74
N PRO A 18 -9.19 4.66 2.60
CA PRO A 18 -9.31 3.95 1.32
C PRO A 18 -10.75 3.75 0.87
N ILE A 19 -11.70 3.60 1.80
CA ILE A 19 -13.10 3.30 1.46
C ILE A 19 -14.05 4.50 1.58
N LEU A 20 -13.53 5.71 1.80
CA LEU A 20 -14.33 6.90 2.06
C LEU A 20 -15.41 7.16 0.99
N HIS A 21 -15.11 6.87 -0.27
CA HIS A 21 -16.05 6.98 -1.39
C HIS A 21 -16.43 5.64 -2.03
N LEU A 22 -15.74 4.57 -1.65
CA LEU A 22 -16.07 3.22 -2.07
C LEU A 22 -17.25 2.64 -1.27
N GLY A 23 -17.33 2.96 0.04
CA GLY A 23 -18.36 2.46 0.96
C GLY A 23 -17.91 1.25 1.78
N LEU A 24 -18.63 0.99 2.88
CA LEU A 24 -18.28 -0.08 3.83
C LEU A 24 -18.37 -1.50 3.24
N GLU A 25 -19.14 -1.68 2.19
CA GLU A 25 -19.26 -2.95 1.48
C GLU A 25 -17.94 -3.44 0.88
N TRP A 26 -16.97 -2.56 0.71
CA TRP A 26 -15.63 -2.92 0.25
C TRP A 26 -14.77 -3.56 1.34
N TYR A 27 -15.21 -3.51 2.60
CA TYR A 27 -14.61 -4.25 3.72
C TYR A 27 -15.45 -5.45 4.14
N ARG A 28 -16.34 -5.97 3.26
CA ARG A 28 -17.10 -7.19 3.57
C ARG A 28 -16.15 -8.37 3.80
N GLY A 29 -16.42 -9.12 4.88
CA GLY A 29 -15.55 -10.23 5.30
C GLY A 29 -14.40 -9.82 6.22
N PHE A 30 -14.20 -8.51 6.43
CA PHE A 30 -13.27 -7.94 7.39
C PHE A 30 -14.05 -7.38 8.58
N HIS A 31 -13.81 -7.88 9.77
CA HIS A 31 -14.59 -7.55 10.98
C HIS A 31 -13.75 -7.19 12.19
N GLU A 32 -12.45 -7.42 12.14
CA GLU A 32 -11.59 -7.31 13.31
C GLU A 32 -10.19 -6.85 12.94
N VAL A 33 -9.62 -5.98 13.79
CA VAL A 33 -8.20 -5.60 13.77
C VAL A 33 -7.56 -6.14 15.04
N ILE A 34 -6.53 -6.95 14.88
CA ILE A 34 -5.74 -7.52 15.98
C ILE A 34 -4.41 -6.79 16.04
N ILE A 35 -4.14 -6.14 17.17
CA ILE A 35 -2.86 -5.46 17.39
C ILE A 35 -1.95 -6.36 18.23
N ILE A 36 -0.84 -6.78 17.65
CA ILE A 36 0.22 -7.53 18.31
C ILE A 36 1.38 -6.61 18.69
N PRO A 37 2.19 -6.94 19.74
CA PRO A 37 3.28 -6.05 20.15
C PRO A 37 4.35 -5.87 19.10
N GLU A 38 4.82 -6.95 18.49
CA GLU A 38 5.93 -7.02 17.53
C GLU A 38 5.52 -7.84 16.30
N PRO A 39 6.18 -7.66 15.15
CA PRO A 39 5.97 -8.49 13.98
C PRO A 39 6.13 -9.98 14.28
N VAL A 40 5.38 -10.82 13.58
CA VAL A 40 5.54 -12.27 13.66
C VAL A 40 6.52 -12.73 12.61
N THR A 41 7.65 -13.29 13.05
CA THR A 41 8.59 -13.95 12.15
C THR A 41 8.00 -15.28 11.71
N ARG A 42 7.74 -15.44 10.44
CA ARG A 42 7.37 -16.74 9.85
C ARG A 42 8.55 -17.35 9.14
N ARG A 43 8.76 -18.64 9.37
CA ARG A 43 9.61 -19.45 8.51
C ARG A 43 8.78 -19.94 7.35
N GLN A 44 9.13 -19.48 6.15
CA GLN A 44 8.61 -20.03 4.91
C GLN A 44 9.60 -21.06 4.36
N GLU A 45 9.11 -22.27 4.10
CA GLU A 45 9.86 -23.27 3.35
C GLU A 45 9.46 -23.14 1.88
N VAL A 46 10.37 -22.67 1.06
CA VAL A 46 10.19 -22.66 -0.41
C VAL A 46 10.97 -23.81 -0.98
N GLN A 47 10.27 -24.74 -1.64
CA GLN A 47 10.90 -25.83 -2.38
C GLN A 47 11.02 -25.41 -3.84
N ASP A 48 12.25 -25.40 -4.36
CA ASP A 48 12.48 -25.14 -5.78
C ASP A 48 12.12 -26.35 -6.66
N GLU A 49 12.15 -26.16 -7.97
CA GLU A 49 11.85 -27.21 -8.97
C GLU A 49 12.83 -28.41 -8.94
N PHE A 50 13.95 -28.29 -8.22
CA PHE A 50 14.94 -29.34 -8.00
C PHE A 50 14.77 -30.04 -6.65
N GLY A 51 13.75 -29.68 -5.86
CA GLY A 51 13.47 -30.24 -4.56
C GLY A 51 14.34 -29.71 -3.42
N LEU A 52 15.11 -28.63 -3.65
CA LEU A 52 15.89 -27.97 -2.62
C LEU A 52 14.93 -27.10 -1.78
N VAL A 53 14.91 -27.36 -0.46
CA VAL A 53 14.13 -26.57 0.48
C VAL A 53 15.01 -25.45 1.01
N SER A 54 14.59 -24.21 0.76
CA SER A 54 15.21 -23.03 1.34
C SER A 54 14.28 -22.50 2.43
N GLU A 55 14.80 -22.31 3.63
CA GLU A 55 14.08 -21.65 4.73
C GLU A 55 14.40 -20.17 4.71
N PHE A 56 13.38 -19.33 4.61
CA PHE A 56 13.50 -17.89 4.76
C PHE A 56 12.72 -17.46 6.02
N GLU A 57 13.33 -16.63 6.82
CA GLU A 57 12.64 -15.91 7.90
C GLU A 57 12.12 -14.60 7.33
N GLU A 58 10.80 -14.44 7.26
CA GLU A 58 10.14 -13.21 6.85
C GLU A 58 9.48 -12.58 8.06
N GLU A 59 9.82 -11.32 8.35
CA GLU A 59 9.15 -10.52 9.37
C GLU A 59 7.91 -9.88 8.76
N ASN A 60 6.74 -10.33 9.17
CA ASN A 60 5.49 -9.73 8.74
C ASN A 60 5.01 -8.70 9.77
N ALA A 61 5.14 -7.42 9.43
CA ALA A 61 4.63 -6.28 10.19
C ALA A 61 3.10 -6.22 10.20
N GLY A 62 2.47 -6.71 9.13
CA GLY A 62 1.03 -6.87 8.97
C GLY A 62 0.69 -8.20 8.30
N GLU A 63 -0.53 -8.62 8.42
CA GLU A 63 -1.04 -9.79 7.72
C GLU A 63 -2.51 -9.61 7.38
N SER A 64 -2.83 -9.76 6.13
CA SER A 64 -4.17 -9.63 5.59
C SER A 64 -4.61 -10.93 4.93
N TRP A 65 -5.70 -11.52 5.38
CA TRP A 65 -6.28 -12.72 4.81
C TRP A 65 -7.60 -12.39 4.08
N PRO A 66 -7.97 -13.09 3.00
CA PRO A 66 -9.19 -12.77 2.24
C PRO A 66 -10.44 -12.69 3.11
N GLN A 67 -10.59 -13.63 4.05
CA GLN A 67 -11.64 -13.62 5.06
C GLN A 67 -10.99 -13.83 6.43
N GLY A 68 -10.82 -12.76 7.19
CA GLY A 68 -10.20 -12.84 8.51
C GLY A 68 -9.84 -11.48 9.08
N PRO A 69 -9.25 -11.46 10.28
CA PRO A 69 -8.80 -10.24 10.90
C PRO A 69 -7.68 -9.57 10.10
N LEU A 70 -7.50 -8.30 10.33
CA LEU A 70 -6.29 -7.58 9.99
C LEU A 70 -5.37 -7.65 11.21
N VAL A 71 -4.16 -8.16 11.03
CA VAL A 71 -3.16 -8.22 12.11
C VAL A 71 -2.12 -7.13 11.86
N LEU A 72 -1.84 -6.30 12.86
CA LEU A 72 -0.90 -5.19 12.77
C LEU A 72 0.08 -5.22 13.94
N ALA A 73 1.36 -5.05 13.68
CA ALA A 73 2.38 -4.93 14.70
C ALA A 73 2.41 -3.51 15.28
N TRP A 74 2.32 -3.41 16.60
CA TRP A 74 2.33 -2.12 17.29
C TRP A 74 3.64 -1.35 17.11
N SER A 75 4.77 -2.04 17.11
CA SER A 75 6.10 -1.44 16.86
C SER A 75 6.14 -0.69 15.52
N GLU A 76 5.56 -1.27 14.48
CA GLU A 76 5.51 -0.67 13.15
C GLU A 76 4.52 0.50 13.07
N LEU A 77 3.35 0.36 13.72
CA LEU A 77 2.37 1.45 13.82
C LEU A 77 2.92 2.70 14.53
N GLN A 78 3.94 2.56 15.38
CA GLN A 78 4.58 3.68 16.03
C GLN A 78 5.57 4.43 15.14
N GLN A 79 6.04 3.79 14.07
CA GLN A 79 6.91 4.39 13.06
C GLN A 79 6.12 5.20 12.03
N ASP A 80 4.80 4.99 11.93
CA ASP A 80 3.85 5.69 11.04
C ASP A 80 3.70 7.20 11.38
N GLY A 81 4.80 7.91 11.66
CA GLY A 81 4.72 9.26 12.24
C GLY A 81 4.61 10.40 11.23
N ASP A 82 5.22 10.29 10.08
CA ASP A 82 5.58 11.47 9.29
C ASP A 82 4.83 11.64 7.95
N TRP A 83 3.91 10.75 7.59
CA TRP A 83 3.18 10.84 6.31
C TRP A 83 4.11 11.04 5.11
N ASP A 84 5.17 10.24 5.06
CA ASP A 84 6.29 10.33 4.11
C ASP A 84 6.29 9.28 3.00
N GLY A 85 5.17 8.59 2.82
CA GLY A 85 5.00 7.52 1.83
C GLY A 85 4.76 6.15 2.45
N PHE A 86 4.93 5.98 3.77
CA PHE A 86 4.69 4.73 4.49
C PHE A 86 3.44 4.82 5.37
N ASN A 87 2.57 3.81 5.34
CA ASN A 87 1.47 3.63 6.28
C ASN A 87 0.98 2.18 6.29
N LEU A 88 1.37 1.43 7.31
CA LEU A 88 1.05 0.01 7.45
C LEU A 88 -0.48 -0.27 7.41
N VAL A 89 -1.30 0.61 8.00
CA VAL A 89 -2.76 0.41 8.02
C VAL A 89 -3.34 0.49 6.60
N ILE A 90 -2.89 1.47 5.82
CA ILE A 90 -3.34 1.64 4.43
C ILE A 90 -2.82 0.49 3.57
N HIS A 91 -1.56 0.08 3.77
CA HIS A 91 -0.94 -1.05 3.09
C HIS A 91 -1.79 -2.32 3.20
N GLU A 92 -2.03 -2.75 4.43
CA GLU A 92 -2.77 -3.97 4.70
C GLU A 92 -4.23 -3.90 4.24
N LEU A 93 -4.83 -2.71 4.32
CA LEU A 93 -6.19 -2.52 3.82
C LEU A 93 -6.25 -2.45 2.28
N ALA A 94 -5.19 -2.02 1.62
CA ALA A 94 -5.07 -2.15 0.16
C ALA A 94 -5.09 -3.64 -0.25
N HIS A 95 -4.36 -4.51 0.46
CA HIS A 95 -4.45 -5.95 0.23
C HIS A 95 -5.88 -6.49 0.47
N LYS A 96 -6.61 -5.99 1.49
CA LYS A 96 -8.03 -6.36 1.68
C LYS A 96 -8.89 -5.99 0.47
N LEU A 97 -8.66 -4.83 -0.14
CA LEU A 97 -9.37 -4.41 -1.34
C LEU A 97 -8.99 -5.28 -2.55
N ASP A 98 -7.71 -5.59 -2.70
CA ASP A 98 -7.19 -6.43 -3.78
C ASP A 98 -7.82 -7.83 -3.74
N MET A 99 -7.79 -8.45 -2.57
CA MET A 99 -8.35 -9.80 -2.35
C MET A 99 -9.87 -9.91 -2.48
N LEU A 100 -10.62 -8.83 -2.66
CA LEU A 100 -12.06 -8.90 -2.93
C LEU A 100 -12.38 -9.60 -4.26
N GLY A 101 -11.44 -9.62 -5.20
CA GLY A 101 -11.56 -10.27 -6.50
C GLY A 101 -11.05 -11.72 -6.51
N GLY A 102 -10.31 -12.14 -5.50
CA GLY A 102 -9.63 -13.44 -5.44
C GLY A 102 -8.30 -13.34 -4.72
N ASP A 103 -7.23 -13.80 -5.34
CA ASP A 103 -5.87 -13.66 -4.81
C ASP A 103 -5.41 -12.19 -4.90
N ALA A 104 -4.47 -11.81 -4.04
CA ALA A 104 -3.83 -10.50 -4.11
C ALA A 104 -2.86 -10.48 -5.30
N ASP A 105 -3.22 -9.79 -6.36
CA ASP A 105 -2.45 -9.72 -7.61
C ASP A 105 -2.27 -8.29 -8.15
N GLY A 106 -2.66 -7.28 -7.37
CA GLY A 106 -2.63 -5.85 -7.73
C GLY A 106 -3.78 -5.42 -8.64
N ALA A 107 -4.81 -6.27 -8.78
CA ALA A 107 -5.97 -6.00 -9.63
C ALA A 107 -7.30 -6.10 -8.86
N PRO A 108 -7.57 -5.20 -7.92
CA PRO A 108 -8.81 -5.20 -7.16
C PRO A 108 -10.03 -5.08 -8.09
N PRO A 109 -11.23 -5.53 -7.66
CA PRO A 109 -12.45 -5.27 -8.40
C PRO A 109 -12.62 -3.77 -8.65
N LEU A 110 -12.76 -3.37 -9.89
CA LEU A 110 -12.82 -1.94 -10.22
C LEU A 110 -14.23 -1.38 -10.06
N PRO A 111 -14.39 -0.13 -9.56
CA PRO A 111 -15.65 0.59 -9.59
C PRO A 111 -16.24 0.71 -11.00
N ARG A 112 -17.58 0.84 -11.08
CA ARG A 112 -18.29 0.95 -12.36
C ARG A 112 -17.74 2.13 -13.20
N GLY A 113 -17.46 1.85 -14.47
CA GLY A 113 -16.99 2.85 -15.43
C GLY A 113 -15.46 2.98 -15.50
N MET A 114 -14.72 2.25 -14.69
CA MET A 114 -13.28 2.11 -14.89
C MET A 114 -12.99 1.02 -15.94
N ASP A 115 -11.95 1.26 -16.73
CA ASP A 115 -11.50 0.32 -17.76
C ASP A 115 -10.36 -0.56 -17.22
N PRO A 116 -10.57 -1.90 -17.10
CA PRO A 116 -9.53 -2.79 -16.59
C PRO A 116 -8.24 -2.77 -17.44
N GLN A 117 -8.33 -2.51 -18.73
CA GLN A 117 -7.15 -2.43 -19.59
C GLN A 117 -6.33 -1.17 -19.31
N GLN A 118 -6.98 -0.06 -18.94
CA GLN A 118 -6.26 1.15 -18.54
C GLN A 118 -5.60 0.96 -17.18
N TRP A 119 -6.29 0.31 -16.24
CA TRP A 119 -5.74 -0.08 -14.95
C TRP A 119 -4.47 -0.92 -15.13
N THR A 120 -4.59 -2.06 -15.81
CA THR A 120 -3.46 -2.98 -16.03
C THR A 120 -2.29 -2.29 -16.72
N ARG A 121 -2.54 -1.50 -17.77
CA ARG A 121 -1.45 -0.77 -18.45
C ARG A 121 -0.73 0.22 -17.55
N ALA A 122 -1.45 0.92 -16.70
CA ALA A 122 -0.85 1.92 -15.81
C ALA A 122 -0.01 1.25 -14.72
N LEU A 123 -0.56 0.24 -14.03
CA LEU A 123 0.12 -0.40 -12.92
C LEU A 123 1.26 -1.30 -13.42
N GLN A 124 1.01 -2.15 -14.44
CA GLN A 124 2.04 -3.02 -14.98
C GLN A 124 3.20 -2.21 -15.59
N GLY A 125 2.89 -1.14 -16.33
CA GLY A 125 3.93 -0.31 -16.92
C GLY A 125 4.82 0.36 -15.87
N ALA A 126 4.26 0.83 -14.76
CA ALA A 126 5.02 1.43 -13.68
C ALA A 126 5.78 0.37 -12.85
N PHE A 127 5.20 -0.81 -12.64
CA PHE A 127 5.87 -1.95 -12.00
C PHE A 127 7.08 -2.42 -12.82
N ASP A 128 6.93 -2.56 -14.12
CA ASP A 128 8.02 -2.94 -15.03
C ASP A 128 9.14 -1.88 -15.04
N GLU A 129 8.77 -0.59 -15.09
CA GLU A 129 9.72 0.54 -15.00
C GLU A 129 10.53 0.51 -13.71
N MET A 130 9.87 0.29 -12.55
CA MET A 130 10.56 0.17 -11.25
C MET A 130 11.54 -0.99 -11.24
N ASN A 131 11.14 -2.16 -11.73
CA ASN A 131 12.01 -3.34 -11.81
C ASN A 131 13.21 -3.10 -12.74
N ASP A 132 13.00 -2.38 -13.85
CA ASP A 132 14.07 -1.98 -14.75
C ASP A 132 15.06 -1.00 -14.09
N GLN A 133 14.57 -0.04 -13.29
CA GLN A 133 15.40 0.88 -12.50
C GLN A 133 16.26 0.11 -11.50
N LEU A 134 15.66 -0.79 -10.72
CA LEU A 134 16.36 -1.61 -9.74
C LEU A 134 17.41 -2.52 -10.39
N THR A 135 17.11 -3.09 -11.57
CA THR A 135 18.08 -3.90 -12.35
C THR A 135 19.28 -3.05 -12.78
N ARG A 136 19.09 -1.76 -13.01
CA ARG A 136 20.18 -0.82 -13.31
C ARG A 136 20.84 -0.21 -12.07
N GLU A 137 20.48 -0.69 -10.87
CA GLU A 137 20.97 -0.17 -9.58
C GLU A 137 20.64 1.33 -9.39
N GLU A 138 19.55 1.82 -9.99
CA GLU A 138 19.07 3.18 -9.84
C GLU A 138 18.24 3.31 -8.54
N VAL A 139 18.28 4.48 -7.90
CA VAL A 139 17.45 4.77 -6.74
C VAL A 139 16.01 5.03 -7.17
N THR A 140 15.06 4.36 -6.57
CA THR A 140 13.65 4.58 -6.80
C THR A 140 13.07 5.61 -5.84
N GLU A 141 12.18 6.48 -6.33
CA GLU A 141 11.50 7.51 -5.51
C GLU A 141 10.37 6.92 -4.65
N ILE A 142 9.83 5.78 -5.05
CA ILE A 142 8.86 4.97 -4.29
C ILE A 142 9.62 3.80 -3.68
N ASP A 143 9.17 3.32 -2.51
CA ASP A 143 9.82 2.23 -1.79
C ASP A 143 10.07 1.03 -2.73
N PRO A 144 11.32 0.55 -2.86
CA PRO A 144 11.67 -0.58 -3.71
C PRO A 144 10.96 -1.90 -3.32
N TYR A 145 10.41 -2.00 -2.12
CA TYR A 145 9.59 -3.15 -1.70
C TYR A 145 8.41 -3.36 -2.65
N ALA A 146 7.88 -2.29 -3.24
CA ALA A 146 6.83 -2.34 -4.27
C ALA A 146 7.19 -3.22 -5.48
N ALA A 147 8.48 -3.42 -5.78
CA ALA A 147 8.93 -4.24 -6.89
C ALA A 147 8.91 -5.75 -6.61
N SER A 148 8.68 -6.17 -5.37
CA SER A 148 8.69 -7.59 -4.97
C SER A 148 7.54 -8.40 -5.59
N HIS A 149 6.35 -7.80 -5.69
CA HIS A 149 5.16 -8.42 -6.28
C HIS A 149 4.15 -7.36 -6.73
N ALA A 150 3.30 -7.68 -7.70
CA ALA A 150 2.28 -6.73 -8.18
C ALA A 150 1.27 -6.30 -7.09
N ALA A 151 0.95 -7.18 -6.14
CA ALA A 151 0.14 -6.85 -4.97
C ALA A 151 0.82 -5.82 -4.06
N GLU A 152 2.15 -5.98 -3.84
CA GLU A 152 2.94 -5.02 -3.05
C GLU A 152 3.06 -3.68 -3.77
N PHE A 153 3.20 -3.70 -5.09
CA PHE A 153 3.17 -2.46 -5.88
C PHE A 153 1.87 -1.69 -5.69
N PHE A 154 0.73 -2.38 -5.71
CA PHE A 154 -0.57 -1.77 -5.46
C PHE A 154 -0.66 -1.23 -4.02
N ALA A 155 -0.21 -1.99 -3.01
CA ALA A 155 -0.27 -1.59 -1.61
C ALA A 155 0.63 -0.38 -1.32
N VAL A 156 1.92 -0.42 -1.69
CA VAL A 156 2.88 0.68 -1.48
C VAL A 156 2.48 1.94 -2.25
N CYS A 157 2.02 1.80 -3.49
CA CYS A 157 1.49 2.95 -4.23
C CYS A 157 0.22 3.52 -3.59
N SER A 158 -0.61 2.69 -2.93
CA SER A 158 -1.78 3.16 -2.17
C SER A 158 -1.37 3.94 -0.93
N GLU A 159 -0.34 3.49 -0.20
CA GLU A 159 0.25 4.27 0.88
C GLU A 159 0.69 5.65 0.38
N SER A 160 1.53 5.68 -0.64
CA SER A 160 2.04 6.93 -1.24
C SER A 160 0.91 7.82 -1.77
N PHE A 161 -0.16 7.25 -2.31
CA PHE A 161 -1.33 8.01 -2.78
C PHE A 161 -1.98 8.81 -1.66
N PHE A 162 -2.08 8.25 -0.45
CA PHE A 162 -2.71 8.91 0.69
C PHE A 162 -1.74 9.73 1.53
N THR A 163 -0.46 9.37 1.59
CA THR A 163 0.54 9.99 2.49
C THR A 163 1.49 10.95 1.78
N ASP A 164 1.92 10.64 0.55
CA ASP A 164 2.75 11.52 -0.29
C ASP A 164 2.24 11.58 -1.74
N PRO A 165 1.01 12.10 -1.95
CA PRO A 165 0.34 12.10 -3.25
C PRO A 165 1.07 12.90 -4.31
N LEU A 166 1.87 13.90 -3.93
CA LEU A 166 2.62 14.70 -4.89
C LEU A 166 3.77 13.90 -5.50
N ARG A 167 4.47 13.09 -4.70
CA ARG A 167 5.52 12.20 -5.17
C ARG A 167 4.94 11.14 -6.10
N LEU A 168 3.91 10.41 -5.68
CA LEU A 168 3.31 9.39 -6.54
C LEU A 168 2.86 9.98 -7.88
N ARG A 169 2.22 11.16 -7.87
CA ARG A 169 1.78 11.82 -9.10
C ARG A 169 2.93 12.27 -9.99
N ALA A 170 4.06 12.66 -9.40
CA ALA A 170 5.24 13.06 -10.17
C ALA A 170 5.94 11.86 -10.81
N VAL A 171 6.08 10.76 -10.08
CA VAL A 171 6.80 9.55 -10.51
C VAL A 171 5.94 8.70 -11.43
N TYR A 172 4.72 8.38 -11.00
CA TYR A 172 3.78 7.50 -11.72
C TYR A 172 2.44 8.18 -11.97
N PRO A 173 2.36 9.21 -12.85
CA PRO A 173 1.14 9.98 -13.06
C PRO A 173 -0.04 9.12 -13.53
N ALA A 174 0.20 8.10 -14.37
CA ALA A 174 -0.85 7.20 -14.84
C ALA A 174 -1.42 6.33 -13.70
N VAL A 175 -0.58 5.87 -12.76
CA VAL A 175 -1.02 5.14 -11.55
C VAL A 175 -1.85 6.06 -10.67
N TYR A 176 -1.35 7.28 -10.43
CA TYR A 176 -2.07 8.28 -9.63
C TYR A 176 -3.48 8.55 -10.20
N ASP A 177 -3.60 8.72 -11.51
CA ASP A 177 -4.89 8.97 -12.18
C ASP A 177 -5.85 7.77 -12.04
N GLN A 178 -5.34 6.53 -12.10
CA GLN A 178 -6.15 5.34 -11.85
C GLN A 178 -6.61 5.27 -10.38
N PHE A 179 -5.72 5.57 -9.44
CA PHE A 179 -6.06 5.58 -8.01
C PHE A 179 -7.04 6.69 -7.65
N ALA A 180 -6.91 7.87 -8.25
CA ALA A 180 -7.88 8.95 -8.05
C ALA A 180 -9.29 8.53 -8.48
N ARG A 181 -9.44 7.76 -9.56
CA ARG A 181 -10.72 7.20 -10.01
C ARG A 181 -11.18 6.05 -9.12
N PHE A 182 -10.26 5.15 -8.76
CA PHE A 182 -10.55 3.99 -7.93
C PHE A 182 -11.04 4.40 -6.55
N TYR A 183 -10.28 5.22 -5.83
CA TYR A 183 -10.62 5.69 -4.49
C TYR A 183 -11.68 6.82 -4.49
N GLY A 184 -11.99 7.40 -5.66
CA GLY A 184 -12.88 8.56 -5.76
C GLY A 184 -12.35 9.80 -5.05
N GLN A 185 -11.03 9.95 -4.93
CA GLN A 185 -10.35 10.99 -4.16
C GLN A 185 -9.19 11.58 -4.99
N ASP A 186 -8.85 12.84 -4.72
CA ASP A 186 -7.67 13.50 -5.29
C ASP A 186 -6.88 14.18 -4.15
N PRO A 187 -6.06 13.42 -3.40
CA PRO A 187 -5.30 13.97 -2.28
C PRO A 187 -4.33 15.07 -2.69
N ALA A 188 -3.70 14.97 -3.87
CA ALA A 188 -2.77 15.98 -4.36
C ALA A 188 -3.43 17.35 -4.61
N ALA A 189 -4.72 17.40 -4.91
CA ALA A 189 -5.45 18.65 -5.07
C ALA A 189 -5.58 19.46 -3.76
N ARG A 190 -5.33 18.83 -2.60
CA ARG A 190 -5.32 19.51 -1.30
C ARG A 190 -4.07 20.35 -1.05
N TYR A 191 -3.02 20.15 -1.85
CA TYR A 191 -1.78 20.92 -1.73
C TYR A 191 -1.81 22.13 -2.68
N PRO A 192 -1.45 23.34 -2.19
CA PRO A 192 -1.40 24.53 -3.04
C PRO A 192 -0.35 24.35 -4.16
N ALA A 193 -0.68 24.84 -5.36
CA ALA A 193 0.18 24.72 -6.54
C ALA A 193 1.62 25.24 -6.34
N THR A 194 1.83 26.13 -5.38
CA THR A 194 3.15 26.68 -5.01
C THR A 194 4.11 25.62 -4.44
N ARG A 195 3.61 24.52 -3.88
CA ARG A 195 4.45 23.46 -3.32
C ARG A 195 5.00 22.52 -4.41
N LEU A 196 4.37 22.50 -5.57
CA LEU A 196 4.80 21.70 -6.73
C LEU A 196 6.07 22.25 -7.41
N LEU A 197 6.41 23.53 -7.17
CA LEU A 197 7.54 24.23 -7.81
C LEU A 197 8.72 24.46 -6.84
N ALA A 198 8.53 24.23 -5.56
CA ALA A 198 9.59 24.27 -4.56
C ALA A 198 10.06 22.83 -4.34
N GLY A 199 11.15 22.43 -5.00
CA GLY A 199 11.89 21.25 -4.58
C GLY A 199 12.15 21.37 -3.07
N ASP A 200 11.93 20.29 -2.32
CA ASP A 200 12.02 20.27 -0.86
C ASP A 200 13.37 20.84 -0.38
N PRO A 201 13.40 21.95 0.38
CA PRO A 201 14.65 22.48 0.91
C PRO A 201 15.17 21.69 2.12
N GLY A 202 14.57 20.53 2.47
CA GLY A 202 14.88 19.72 3.64
C GLY A 202 16.01 18.69 3.48
N ALA A 203 16.61 18.51 2.29
CA ALA A 203 17.65 17.50 2.05
C ALA A 203 19.09 18.02 2.27
N GLN A 204 19.30 19.00 3.15
CA GLN A 204 20.65 19.42 3.60
C GLN A 204 20.62 19.68 5.10
N GLY A 205 21.02 18.64 5.85
CA GLY A 205 21.23 18.76 7.29
C GLY A 205 21.73 17.45 7.87
#